data_f95b20f9fecd464fe4b1cfdea31bd158
#
_entry.id   f95b20f9fecd464fe4b1cfdea31bd158
#
_cell.length_a   1.000
_cell.length_b   1.000
_cell.length_c   1.000
_cell.angle_alpha   90.00
_cell.angle_beta   90.00
_cell.angle_gamma   90.00
#
_symmetry.space_group_name_H-M   'P 1'
#
loop_
_entity.id
_entity.type
_entity.pdbx_description
1 polymer ?
#
loop_
_entity_poly.entity_id
_entity_poly.type
_entity_poly.pdbx_seq_one_letter_code
_entity_poly.pdbx_strand_id
1 'polypeptide(L)'
;MASRKAAIIATVTGDANLGFFRELARQGVTAAATPVMSLSINEAELPALMRCKVAGHLVAWNYFHAVDRRENREFIADWRRFSGRPKAMTNDSMEATWIGFHLWAEAVEATGTTDTEKVRAALGGRRIAAPSGFTVKMDAKTHHLYKPVMIGRITKDGLIMPISVTEGLVPPEPWSPWVAPQPTAAPVEADRAA
;
A
#
# COMPACT_ATOMS: atom_id res chain seq x y z
N MET A 1 23.62 18.39 -27.64
CA MET A 1 22.57 18.78 -26.66
C MET A 1 22.70 17.86 -25.47
N ALA A 2 22.90 18.39 -24.25
CA ALA A 2 22.90 17.54 -23.04
C ALA A 2 21.53 16.94 -22.87
N SER A 3 21.44 15.60 -22.82
CA SER A 3 20.21 14.87 -22.55
C SER A 3 19.67 15.31 -21.18
N ARG A 4 18.48 15.91 -21.13
CA ARG A 4 17.82 16.23 -19.86
C ARG A 4 17.52 14.92 -19.13
N LYS A 5 18.03 14.78 -17.90
CA LYS A 5 17.62 13.68 -17.01
C LYS A 5 16.15 13.84 -16.68
N ALA A 6 15.38 12.80 -16.87
CA ALA A 6 13.95 12.75 -16.57
C ALA A 6 13.63 11.53 -15.68
N ALA A 7 12.56 11.63 -14.91
CA ALA A 7 11.94 10.52 -14.18
C ALA A 7 10.43 10.55 -14.43
N ILE A 8 9.78 9.41 -14.32
CA ILE A 8 8.33 9.26 -14.48
C ILE A 8 7.74 8.90 -13.12
N ILE A 9 6.71 9.64 -12.70
CA ILE A 9 5.82 9.21 -11.60
C ILE A 9 4.58 8.62 -12.24
N ALA A 10 4.34 7.34 -12.02
CA ALA A 10 3.25 6.60 -12.63
C ALA A 10 2.13 6.32 -11.61
N THR A 11 0.94 6.82 -11.91
CA THR A 11 -0.32 6.55 -11.18
C THR A 11 -1.20 5.52 -11.90
N VAL A 12 -0.62 4.82 -12.89
CA VAL A 12 -1.28 3.71 -13.59
C VAL A 12 -1.54 2.58 -12.61
N THR A 13 -2.71 1.95 -12.65
CA THR A 13 -3.12 0.93 -11.67
C THR A 13 -3.61 -0.35 -12.35
N GLY A 14 -3.49 -1.48 -11.62
CA GLY A 14 -3.99 -2.79 -12.03
C GLY A 14 -3.41 -3.27 -13.36
N ASP A 15 -4.22 -3.93 -14.17
CA ASP A 15 -3.81 -4.56 -15.43
C ASP A 15 -3.18 -3.58 -16.44
N ALA A 16 -3.50 -2.29 -16.34
CA ALA A 16 -2.91 -1.26 -17.19
C ALA A 16 -1.39 -1.10 -16.96
N ASN A 17 -0.86 -1.48 -15.79
CA ASN A 17 0.58 -1.52 -15.52
C ASN A 17 1.32 -2.39 -16.54
N LEU A 18 0.78 -3.56 -16.87
CA LEU A 18 1.41 -4.46 -17.84
C LEU A 18 1.54 -3.83 -19.23
N GLY A 19 0.47 -3.16 -19.69
CA GLY A 19 0.47 -2.42 -20.96
C GLY A 19 1.49 -1.29 -20.97
N PHE A 20 1.51 -0.49 -19.90
CA PHE A 20 2.41 0.64 -19.72
C PHE A 20 3.89 0.22 -19.74
N PHE A 21 4.29 -0.75 -18.93
CA PHE A 21 5.68 -1.21 -18.86
C PHE A 21 6.11 -1.98 -20.12
N ARG A 22 5.19 -2.68 -20.80
CA ARG A 22 5.46 -3.29 -22.09
C ARG A 22 5.80 -2.24 -23.14
N GLU A 23 5.07 -1.14 -23.16
CA GLU A 23 5.33 -0.06 -24.10
C GLU A 23 6.64 0.66 -23.79
N LEU A 24 6.95 0.93 -22.53
CA LEU A 24 8.25 1.48 -22.12
C LEU A 24 9.41 0.59 -22.57
N ALA A 25 9.28 -0.73 -22.38
CA ALA A 25 10.29 -1.69 -22.81
C ALA A 25 10.46 -1.72 -24.35
N ARG A 26 9.35 -1.61 -25.10
CA ARG A 26 9.35 -1.52 -26.57
C ARG A 26 10.07 -0.27 -27.07
N GLN A 27 9.93 0.84 -26.36
CA GLN A 27 10.59 2.11 -26.68
C GLN A 27 12.03 2.19 -26.16
N GLY A 28 12.55 1.13 -25.53
CA GLY A 28 13.90 1.09 -25.00
C GLY A 28 14.12 1.94 -23.74
N VAL A 29 13.05 2.36 -23.08
CA VAL A 29 13.14 3.10 -21.80
C VAL A 29 13.62 2.14 -20.71
N THR A 30 14.69 2.53 -20.04
CA THR A 30 15.31 1.73 -18.95
C THR A 30 15.32 2.50 -17.66
N ALA A 31 15.34 1.80 -16.53
CA ALA A 31 15.44 2.40 -15.21
C ALA A 31 16.70 3.25 -15.02
N ALA A 32 17.80 2.91 -15.73
CA ALA A 32 19.05 3.68 -15.69
C ALA A 32 18.95 5.03 -16.41
N ALA A 33 18.21 5.08 -17.53
CA ALA A 33 18.05 6.29 -18.33
C ALA A 33 16.90 7.18 -17.83
N THR A 34 15.75 6.56 -17.56
CA THR A 34 14.52 7.23 -17.13
C THR A 34 13.81 6.35 -16.09
N PRO A 35 14.15 6.47 -14.80
CA PRO A 35 13.50 5.71 -13.77
C PRO A 35 12.01 6.02 -13.68
N VAL A 36 11.19 5.00 -13.48
CA VAL A 36 9.77 5.15 -13.13
C VAL A 36 9.62 4.92 -11.63
N MET A 37 8.90 5.80 -10.96
CA MET A 37 8.35 5.59 -9.63
C MET A 37 6.88 5.21 -9.78
N SER A 38 6.53 3.95 -9.57
CA SER A 38 5.13 3.50 -9.54
C SER A 38 4.54 3.67 -8.15
N LEU A 39 3.27 4.11 -8.10
CA LEU A 39 2.49 4.24 -6.87
C LEU A 39 1.46 3.12 -6.71
N SER A 40 1.57 2.04 -7.49
CA SER A 40 0.55 0.99 -7.53
C SER A 40 1.08 -0.44 -7.71
N ILE A 41 2.27 -0.63 -8.31
CA ILE A 41 2.85 -1.97 -8.47
C ILE A 41 3.10 -2.60 -7.11
N ASN A 42 2.69 -3.86 -6.97
CA ASN A 42 2.96 -4.68 -5.80
C ASN A 42 3.50 -6.06 -6.20
N GLU A 43 3.85 -6.88 -5.21
CA GLU A 43 4.47 -8.19 -5.40
C GLU A 43 3.62 -9.16 -6.23
N ALA A 44 2.30 -9.04 -6.20
CA ALA A 44 1.42 -9.93 -6.95
C ALA A 44 1.51 -9.70 -8.47
N GLU A 45 1.86 -8.49 -8.91
CA GLU A 45 1.98 -8.13 -10.33
C GLU A 45 3.38 -8.45 -10.91
N LEU A 46 4.41 -8.55 -10.05
CA LEU A 46 5.80 -8.73 -10.49
C LEU A 46 6.01 -9.92 -11.44
N PRO A 47 5.41 -11.10 -11.23
CA PRO A 47 5.63 -12.24 -12.14
C PRO A 47 5.29 -11.93 -13.61
N ALA A 48 4.25 -11.12 -13.85
CA ALA A 48 3.89 -10.67 -15.19
C ALA A 48 4.80 -9.56 -15.71
N LEU A 49 5.10 -8.58 -14.83
CA LEU A 49 5.87 -7.38 -15.16
C LEU A 49 7.35 -7.66 -15.41
N MET A 50 7.95 -8.68 -14.82
CA MET A 50 9.36 -9.03 -15.01
C MET A 50 9.70 -9.26 -16.49
N ARG A 51 8.75 -9.67 -17.31
CA ARG A 51 8.90 -9.81 -18.77
C ARG A 51 9.06 -8.47 -19.49
N CYS A 52 8.72 -7.36 -18.82
CA CYS A 52 8.79 -6.00 -19.35
C CYS A 52 10.03 -5.22 -18.88
N LYS A 53 11.08 -5.91 -18.44
CA LYS A 53 12.37 -5.31 -18.02
C LYS A 53 12.20 -4.25 -16.91
N VAL A 54 11.29 -4.50 -15.96
CA VAL A 54 10.97 -3.56 -14.87
C VAL A 54 12.03 -3.46 -13.78
N ALA A 55 13.02 -4.34 -13.77
CA ALA A 55 14.09 -4.32 -12.77
C ALA A 55 14.84 -2.98 -12.78
N GLY A 56 15.06 -2.42 -11.58
CA GLY A 56 15.69 -1.13 -11.36
C GLY A 56 14.70 0.04 -11.21
N HIS A 57 13.47 -0.09 -11.71
CA HIS A 57 12.42 0.91 -11.43
C HIS A 57 12.02 0.90 -9.96
N LEU A 58 11.36 1.96 -9.53
CA LEU A 58 11.03 2.23 -8.14
C LEU A 58 9.54 2.07 -7.89
N VAL A 59 9.21 1.78 -6.65
CA VAL A 59 7.82 1.66 -6.17
C VAL A 59 7.72 2.36 -4.82
N ALA A 60 6.63 3.09 -4.57
CA ALA A 60 6.35 3.70 -3.28
C ALA A 60 5.10 3.07 -2.67
N TRP A 61 5.24 2.52 -1.45
CA TRP A 61 4.18 1.92 -0.64
C TRP A 61 4.43 2.09 0.86
N ASN A 62 3.57 1.55 1.68
CA ASN A 62 3.73 1.54 3.14
C ASN A 62 4.36 0.23 3.64
N TYR A 63 4.41 -0.81 2.81
CA TYR A 63 4.94 -2.12 3.12
C TYR A 63 5.46 -2.82 1.86
N PHE A 64 6.50 -3.66 2.02
CA PHE A 64 6.99 -4.61 1.01
C PHE A 64 7.26 -5.97 1.64
N HIS A 65 7.04 -7.04 0.88
CA HIS A 65 7.34 -8.41 1.30
C HIS A 65 8.76 -8.58 1.87
N ALA A 66 9.72 -7.88 1.28
CA ALA A 66 11.13 -7.99 1.63
C ALA A 66 11.55 -7.17 2.86
N VAL A 67 10.61 -6.58 3.60
CA VAL A 67 10.92 -5.89 4.86
C VAL A 67 11.51 -6.88 5.87
N ASP A 68 12.75 -6.61 6.32
CA ASP A 68 13.44 -7.47 7.30
C ASP A 68 13.08 -7.06 8.73
N ARG A 69 11.94 -7.57 9.20
CA ARG A 69 11.44 -7.44 10.57
C ARG A 69 10.90 -8.78 11.06
N ARG A 70 10.92 -8.99 12.35
CA ARG A 70 10.38 -10.21 12.97
C ARG A 70 8.90 -10.35 12.68
N GLU A 71 8.15 -9.27 12.87
CA GLU A 71 6.71 -9.19 12.65
C GLU A 71 6.34 -9.57 11.21
N ASN A 72 7.16 -9.14 10.25
CA ASN A 72 6.98 -9.50 8.85
C ASN A 72 7.24 -10.99 8.59
N ARG A 73 8.29 -11.54 9.19
CA ARG A 73 8.57 -12.98 9.04
C ARG A 73 7.44 -13.83 9.58
N GLU A 74 6.84 -13.45 10.71
CA GLU A 74 5.68 -14.12 11.32
C GLU A 74 4.46 -13.99 10.39
N PHE A 75 4.13 -12.80 9.92
CA PHE A 75 3.03 -12.54 8.97
C PHE A 75 3.15 -13.37 7.68
N ILE A 76 4.36 -13.43 7.09
CA ILE A 76 4.63 -14.24 5.89
C ILE A 76 4.44 -15.73 6.18
N ALA A 77 4.94 -16.20 7.33
CA ALA A 77 4.81 -17.61 7.71
C ALA A 77 3.35 -18.01 7.89
N ASP A 78 2.55 -17.18 8.54
CA ASP A 78 1.12 -17.40 8.75
C ASP A 78 0.36 -17.40 7.43
N TRP A 79 0.64 -16.45 6.55
CA TRP A 79 0.04 -16.40 5.22
C TRP A 79 0.36 -17.65 4.39
N ARG A 80 1.62 -18.10 4.40
CA ARG A 80 2.04 -19.32 3.68
C ARG A 80 1.38 -20.57 4.23
N ARG A 81 1.25 -20.68 5.55
CA ARG A 81 0.54 -21.78 6.22
C ARG A 81 -0.94 -21.80 5.85
N PHE A 82 -1.61 -20.64 5.96
CA PHE A 82 -3.03 -20.49 5.64
C PHE A 82 -3.32 -20.78 4.16
N SER A 83 -2.53 -20.24 3.26
CA SER A 83 -2.73 -20.39 1.81
C SER A 83 -2.29 -21.74 1.24
N GLY A 84 -1.54 -22.55 2.00
CA GLY A 84 -0.91 -23.78 1.51
C GLY A 84 0.13 -23.57 0.41
N ARG A 85 0.62 -22.32 0.22
CA ARG A 85 1.56 -21.93 -0.83
C ARG A 85 2.90 -21.48 -0.24
N PRO A 86 3.94 -22.36 -0.20
CA PRO A 86 5.20 -22.07 0.51
C PRO A 86 5.99 -20.87 -0.05
N LYS A 87 5.73 -20.49 -1.28
CA LYS A 87 6.39 -19.36 -1.96
C LYS A 87 5.50 -18.13 -2.14
N ALA A 88 4.30 -18.12 -1.51
CA ALA A 88 3.42 -16.97 -1.59
C ALA A 88 4.09 -15.73 -1.00
N MET A 89 3.97 -14.64 -1.71
CA MET A 89 4.41 -13.31 -1.24
C MET A 89 3.23 -12.58 -0.63
N THR A 90 3.52 -11.72 0.31
CA THR A 90 2.61 -10.72 0.87
C THR A 90 2.81 -9.40 0.13
N ASN A 91 1.89 -8.45 0.30
CA ASN A 91 1.97 -7.11 -0.28
C ASN A 91 1.30 -6.08 0.63
N ASP A 92 1.38 -4.79 0.26
CA ASP A 92 0.84 -3.69 1.06
C ASP A 92 -0.66 -3.82 1.34
N SER A 93 -1.46 -4.21 0.33
CA SER A 93 -2.91 -4.38 0.50
C SER A 93 -3.25 -5.49 1.51
N MET A 94 -2.45 -6.54 1.56
CA MET A 94 -2.61 -7.62 2.53
C MET A 94 -2.24 -7.16 3.94
N GLU A 95 -1.15 -6.41 4.09
CA GLU A 95 -0.79 -5.80 5.38
C GLU A 95 -1.87 -4.84 5.86
N ALA A 96 -2.38 -3.98 4.98
CA ALA A 96 -3.45 -3.04 5.30
C ALA A 96 -4.73 -3.75 5.77
N THR A 97 -5.09 -4.84 5.10
CA THR A 97 -6.25 -5.68 5.49
C THR A 97 -6.04 -6.35 6.84
N TRP A 98 -4.84 -6.89 7.08
CA TRP A 98 -4.47 -7.51 8.35
C TRP A 98 -4.57 -6.48 9.50
N ILE A 99 -3.99 -5.30 9.33
CA ILE A 99 -4.07 -4.21 10.31
C ILE A 99 -5.52 -3.83 10.58
N GLY A 100 -6.30 -3.60 9.52
CA GLY A 100 -7.70 -3.19 9.64
C GLY A 100 -8.55 -4.20 10.41
N PHE A 101 -8.37 -5.49 10.10
CA PHE A 101 -9.09 -6.57 10.80
C PHE A 101 -8.73 -6.64 12.29
N HIS A 102 -7.45 -6.60 12.63
CA HIS A 102 -7.03 -6.68 14.02
C HIS A 102 -7.46 -5.46 14.85
N LEU A 103 -7.36 -4.26 14.29
CA LEU A 103 -7.87 -3.05 14.95
C LEU A 103 -9.38 -3.12 15.19
N TRP A 104 -10.12 -3.65 14.20
CA TRP A 104 -11.56 -3.88 14.34
C TRP A 104 -11.86 -4.91 15.44
N ALA A 105 -11.18 -6.04 15.45
CA ALA A 105 -11.37 -7.10 16.45
C ALA A 105 -11.12 -6.56 17.87
N GLU A 106 -10.01 -5.86 18.08
CA GLU A 106 -9.70 -5.21 19.37
C GLU A 106 -10.76 -4.16 19.77
N ALA A 107 -11.33 -3.44 18.80
CA ALA A 107 -12.40 -2.49 19.08
C ALA A 107 -13.71 -3.19 19.48
N VAL A 108 -14.05 -4.30 18.83
CA VAL A 108 -15.21 -5.15 19.18
C VAL A 108 -15.04 -5.74 20.57
N GLU A 109 -13.88 -6.29 20.89
CA GLU A 109 -13.57 -6.83 22.23
C GLU A 109 -13.71 -5.75 23.31
N ALA A 110 -13.16 -4.56 23.06
CA ALA A 110 -13.20 -3.47 24.02
C ALA A 110 -14.60 -2.89 24.24
N THR A 111 -15.48 -2.96 23.22
CA THR A 111 -16.86 -2.42 23.33
C THR A 111 -17.89 -3.49 23.69
N GLY A 112 -17.53 -4.76 23.60
CA GLY A 112 -18.43 -5.89 23.81
C GLY A 112 -19.59 -5.97 22.81
N THR A 113 -19.45 -5.32 21.63
CA THR A 113 -20.52 -5.25 20.62
C THR A 113 -19.94 -5.10 19.21
N THR A 114 -20.73 -5.47 18.21
CA THR A 114 -20.46 -5.23 16.78
C THR A 114 -21.22 -4.01 16.24
N ASP A 115 -21.86 -3.22 17.11
CA ASP A 115 -22.52 -1.98 16.70
C ASP A 115 -21.53 -1.05 16.00
N THR A 116 -21.87 -0.64 14.77
CA THR A 116 -20.95 0.10 13.88
C THR A 116 -20.47 1.39 14.49
N GLU A 117 -21.36 2.17 15.12
CA GLU A 117 -20.98 3.49 15.65
C GLU A 117 -20.10 3.36 16.91
N LYS A 118 -20.37 2.39 17.77
CA LYS A 118 -19.58 2.12 18.96
C LYS A 118 -18.18 1.61 18.58
N VAL A 119 -18.10 0.65 17.65
CA VAL A 119 -16.82 0.11 17.16
C VAL A 119 -16.02 1.22 16.45
N ARG A 120 -16.65 2.00 15.58
CA ARG A 120 -16.01 3.11 14.88
C ARG A 120 -15.43 4.16 15.86
N ALA A 121 -16.18 4.52 16.87
CA ALA A 121 -15.70 5.44 17.90
C ALA A 121 -14.50 4.86 18.69
N ALA A 122 -14.53 3.56 18.97
CA ALA A 122 -13.46 2.86 19.68
C ALA A 122 -12.19 2.65 18.85
N LEU A 123 -12.24 2.73 17.52
CA LEU A 123 -11.07 2.64 16.64
C LEU A 123 -10.14 3.84 16.76
N GLY A 124 -10.68 5.02 17.06
CA GLY A 124 -9.92 6.27 17.13
C GLY A 124 -8.75 6.20 18.11
N GLY A 125 -7.55 6.51 17.64
CA GLY A 125 -6.33 6.53 18.44
C GLY A 125 -5.70 5.16 18.73
N ARG A 126 -6.34 4.04 18.37
CA ARG A 126 -5.76 2.70 18.55
C ARG A 126 -4.45 2.53 17.82
N ARG A 127 -3.60 1.67 18.37
CA ARG A 127 -2.27 1.38 17.85
C ARG A 127 -2.07 -0.12 17.77
N ILE A 128 -1.37 -0.58 16.72
CA ILE A 128 -1.01 -1.98 16.57
C ILE A 128 0.41 -2.12 15.99
N ALA A 129 1.15 -3.12 16.44
CA ALA A 129 2.42 -3.49 15.82
C ALA A 129 2.12 -4.15 14.46
N ALA A 130 2.54 -3.50 13.37
CA ALA A 130 2.27 -3.93 12.01
C ALA A 130 3.41 -4.80 11.44
N PRO A 131 3.14 -5.66 10.44
CA PRO A 131 4.17 -6.41 9.72
C PRO A 131 5.30 -5.55 9.15
N SER A 132 5.04 -4.30 8.80
CA SER A 132 6.08 -3.32 8.42
C SER A 132 7.13 -3.05 9.49
N GLY A 133 6.92 -3.52 10.73
CA GLY A 133 7.80 -3.29 11.88
C GLY A 133 7.56 -1.97 12.59
N PHE A 134 6.50 -1.24 12.24
CA PHE A 134 6.09 -0.01 12.90
C PHE A 134 4.85 -0.23 13.77
N THR A 135 4.75 0.50 14.87
CA THR A 135 3.48 0.60 15.61
C THR A 135 2.61 1.67 14.96
N VAL A 136 1.74 1.24 14.07
CA VAL A 136 0.81 2.14 13.35
C VAL A 136 -0.30 2.64 14.26
N LYS A 137 -0.93 3.75 13.88
CA LYS A 137 -1.97 4.41 14.70
C LYS A 137 -3.16 4.80 13.82
N MET A 138 -4.37 4.55 14.31
CA MET A 138 -5.61 5.04 13.70
C MET A 138 -5.83 6.52 14.05
N ASP A 139 -6.02 7.35 13.04
CA ASP A 139 -6.46 8.74 13.26
C ASP A 139 -7.94 8.76 13.69
N ALA A 140 -8.22 9.47 14.80
CA ALA A 140 -9.57 9.50 15.37
C ALA A 140 -10.57 10.33 14.53
N LYS A 141 -10.08 11.23 13.68
CA LYS A 141 -10.95 12.12 12.89
C LYS A 141 -11.27 11.53 11.52
N THR A 142 -10.26 10.97 10.87
CA THR A 142 -10.35 10.54 9.48
C THR A 142 -10.49 9.03 9.32
N HIS A 143 -10.20 8.26 10.39
CA HIS A 143 -10.11 6.79 10.37
C HIS A 143 -9.14 6.26 9.32
N HIS A 144 -8.09 7.04 9.02
CA HIS A 144 -6.95 6.60 8.24
C HIS A 144 -5.77 6.28 9.18
N LEU A 145 -4.82 5.51 8.70
CA LEU A 145 -3.67 5.09 9.49
C LEU A 145 -2.49 6.05 9.32
N TYR A 146 -1.83 6.40 10.43
CA TYR A 146 -0.45 6.84 10.41
C TYR A 146 0.41 5.64 10.06
N LYS A 147 1.10 5.66 8.93
CA LYS A 147 1.95 4.57 8.42
C LYS A 147 3.32 5.10 7.98
N PRO A 148 4.37 4.25 7.94
CA PRO A 148 5.60 4.64 7.27
C PRO A 148 5.35 4.77 5.77
N VAL A 149 6.22 5.51 5.07
CA VAL A 149 6.33 5.47 3.61
C VAL A 149 7.66 4.86 3.24
N MET A 150 7.62 3.92 2.33
CA MET A 150 8.80 3.19 1.85
C MET A 150 8.95 3.39 0.35
N ILE A 151 10.19 3.54 -0.09
CA ILE A 151 10.55 3.44 -1.50
C ILE A 151 11.31 2.14 -1.68
N GLY A 152 10.84 1.30 -2.58
CA GLY A 152 11.47 0.04 -2.95
C GLY A 152 12.00 0.08 -4.37
N ARG A 153 13.02 -0.74 -4.62
CA ARG A 153 13.55 -0.97 -5.96
C ARG A 153 13.22 -2.39 -6.41
N ILE A 154 12.66 -2.52 -7.60
CA ILE A 154 12.42 -3.83 -8.20
C ILE A 154 13.76 -4.48 -8.56
N THR A 155 14.01 -5.67 -8.04
CA THR A 155 15.24 -6.44 -8.31
C THR A 155 15.08 -7.32 -9.55
N LYS A 156 16.20 -7.85 -10.02
CA LYS A 156 16.20 -8.83 -11.15
C LYS A 156 15.52 -10.15 -10.78
N ASP A 157 15.49 -10.47 -9.49
CA ASP A 157 14.87 -11.69 -8.95
C ASP A 157 13.37 -11.57 -8.70
N GLY A 158 12.77 -10.41 -9.04
CA GLY A 158 11.34 -10.18 -8.90
C GLY A 158 10.91 -9.90 -7.44
N LEU A 159 11.75 -9.23 -6.67
CA LEU A 159 11.43 -8.68 -5.35
C LEU A 159 11.38 -7.15 -5.40
N ILE A 160 10.71 -6.55 -4.43
CA ILE A 160 10.79 -5.11 -4.19
C ILE A 160 11.58 -4.92 -2.89
N MET A 161 12.85 -4.49 -3.03
CA MET A 161 13.74 -4.27 -1.89
C MET A 161 13.62 -2.84 -1.39
N PRO A 162 13.26 -2.60 -0.12
CA PRO A 162 13.25 -1.26 0.46
C PRO A 162 14.63 -0.60 0.33
N ILE A 163 14.68 0.63 -0.19
CA ILE A 163 15.89 1.44 -0.30
C ILE A 163 15.80 2.76 0.46
N SER A 164 14.60 3.14 0.85
CA SER A 164 14.34 4.30 1.71
C SER A 164 13.07 4.04 2.51
N VAL A 165 13.08 4.44 3.77
CA VAL A 165 11.95 4.34 4.69
C VAL A 165 11.91 5.63 5.50
N THR A 166 10.75 6.19 5.75
CA THR A 166 10.60 7.34 6.66
C THR A 166 11.05 6.97 8.07
N GLU A 167 11.67 7.91 8.80
CA GLU A 167 12.12 7.68 10.19
C GLU A 167 10.97 7.38 11.14
N GLY A 168 9.77 7.87 10.83
CA GLY A 168 8.56 7.67 11.61
C GLY A 168 7.32 7.51 10.76
N LEU A 169 6.17 7.54 11.45
CA LEU A 169 4.87 7.47 10.80
C LEU A 169 4.54 8.81 10.12
N VAL A 170 4.07 8.72 8.90
CA VAL A 170 3.52 9.86 8.15
C VAL A 170 2.04 10.03 8.54
N PRO A 171 1.60 11.25 8.91
CA PRO A 171 0.19 11.52 9.18
C PRO A 171 -0.67 11.28 7.93
N PRO A 172 -1.90 10.77 8.09
CA PRO A 172 -2.81 10.67 6.96
C PRO A 172 -3.33 12.04 6.54
N GLU A 173 -3.29 12.31 5.24
CA GLU A 173 -3.89 13.48 4.61
C GLU A 173 -4.89 13.02 3.55
N PRO A 174 -6.10 12.56 3.94
CA PRO A 174 -7.07 11.96 3.01
C PRO A 174 -7.60 12.95 1.98
N TRP A 175 -7.49 14.25 2.26
CA TRP A 175 -7.93 15.31 1.37
C TRP A 175 -6.74 16.18 0.97
N SER A 176 -6.51 16.24 -0.34
CA SER A 176 -5.43 17.08 -0.86
C SER A 176 -5.71 18.57 -0.56
N PRO A 177 -4.77 19.31 0.04
CA PRO A 177 -4.93 20.74 0.26
C PRO A 177 -4.96 21.55 -1.06
N TRP A 178 -4.60 20.91 -2.17
CA TRP A 178 -4.57 21.51 -3.52
C TRP A 178 -5.87 21.31 -4.30
N VAL A 179 -6.81 20.52 -3.78
CA VAL A 179 -8.13 20.30 -4.38
C VAL A 179 -9.17 21.04 -3.56
N ALA A 180 -9.92 21.94 -4.21
CA ALA A 180 -11.01 22.64 -3.53
C ALA A 180 -11.99 21.62 -2.91
N PRO A 181 -12.50 21.87 -1.69
CA PRO A 181 -13.51 21.00 -1.10
C PRO A 181 -14.69 20.88 -2.05
N GLN A 182 -15.03 19.66 -2.45
CA GLN A 182 -16.26 19.42 -3.18
C GLN A 182 -17.45 19.78 -2.28
N PRO A 183 -18.49 20.45 -2.76
CA PRO A 183 -19.72 20.62 -1.98
C PRO A 183 -20.18 19.23 -1.53
N THR A 184 -20.41 19.07 -0.24
CA THR A 184 -21.01 17.84 0.28
C THR A 184 -22.28 17.58 -0.49
N ALA A 185 -22.35 16.46 -1.23
CA ALA A 185 -23.58 16.03 -1.86
C ALA A 185 -24.68 16.02 -0.80
N ALA A 186 -25.81 16.65 -1.10
CA ALA A 186 -26.97 16.62 -0.23
C ALA A 186 -27.28 15.14 0.11
N PRO A 187 -27.74 14.85 1.34
CA PRO A 187 -28.12 13.49 1.68
C PRO A 187 -29.10 12.98 0.61
N VAL A 188 -28.80 11.84 0.01
CA VAL A 188 -29.76 11.14 -0.83
C VAL A 188 -30.91 10.77 0.10
N GLU A 189 -32.04 11.46 0.00
CA GLU A 189 -33.26 11.03 0.67
C GLU A 189 -33.54 9.61 0.23
N ALA A 190 -33.45 8.67 1.18
CA ALA A 190 -33.84 7.31 0.95
C ALA A 190 -35.34 7.34 0.63
N ASP A 191 -35.67 7.11 -0.64
CA ASP A 191 -37.03 6.94 -1.10
C ASP A 191 -37.62 5.74 -0.35
N ARG A 192 -38.38 6.02 0.72
CA ARG A 192 -39.16 5.05 1.45
C ARG A 192 -40.41 4.81 0.61
N ALA A 193 -40.28 4.00 -0.43
CA ALA A 193 -41.45 3.41 -1.09
C ALA A 193 -42.13 2.45 -0.10
N ALA A 194 -43.36 2.75 0.18
CA ALA A 194 -44.31 2.01 0.99
C ALA A 194 -44.62 0.61 0.42
#